data_6dbe193805348aedf3a5ae6e3be8975b
#
_entry.id   6dbe193805348aedf3a5ae6e3be8975b
#
_cell.length_a   1.000
_cell.length_b   1.000
_cell.length_c   1.000
_cell.angle_alpha   90.00
_cell.angle_beta   90.00
_cell.angle_gamma   90.00
#
_symmetry.space_group_name_H-M   'P 1'
#
loop_
_entity.id
_entity.type
_entity.pdbx_description
1 polymer ?
#
loop_
_entity_poly.entity_id
_entity_poly.type
_entity_poly.pdbx_seq_one_letter_code
_entity_poly.pdbx_strand_id
1 'polypeptide(L)'
;MKLNADGCVCVEDGRIALHAEGILLAALAGGRGKGMKKEPDYEFVDMHCHIMPEVDDGSESMEMTLAMLRIARENHIGAMIATPHHKGGHHNVPPEETARLIGEVQRAGKAAGIEVPALYPGNEVLYDSSVVDALREGRIQTMGGSDYVLVEFRPWEEYGYLREGLRALLYEGYRPILAHCERYECLVKDAALAEGLHRNGVSLQVNAGSVIPKLFDPAAEFVRRLLEEEMVDFVGTDAHKDRGRTPEMLPAWRYLVRKYDPEYVREICRENAGRIVGV
;
A
#
# COMPACT_ATOMS: atom_id res chain seq x y z
N MET A 1 -24.80 37.28 -27.65
CA MET A 1 -24.36 36.82 -26.36
C MET A 1 -24.29 38.03 -25.42
N LYS A 2 -25.19 38.16 -24.46
CA LYS A 2 -25.16 39.22 -23.44
C LYS A 2 -25.02 38.58 -22.08
N LEU A 3 -24.17 39.13 -21.26
CA LEU A 3 -24.02 38.73 -19.85
C LEU A 3 -25.00 39.57 -19.02
N ASN A 4 -25.68 38.93 -18.04
CA ASN A 4 -26.45 39.65 -17.03
C ASN A 4 -25.55 40.19 -15.91
N ALA A 5 -26.12 40.96 -14.98
CA ALA A 5 -25.38 41.60 -13.88
C ALA A 5 -24.63 40.62 -12.94
N ASP A 6 -24.96 39.34 -12.98
CA ASP A 6 -24.40 38.29 -12.12
C ASP A 6 -23.35 37.40 -12.85
N GLY A 7 -22.97 37.77 -14.11
CA GLY A 7 -21.93 37.06 -14.87
C GLY A 7 -22.38 35.76 -15.53
N CYS A 8 -23.67 35.44 -15.53
CA CYS A 8 -24.21 34.25 -16.20
C CYS A 8 -24.50 34.48 -17.66
N VAL A 9 -24.22 33.48 -18.51
CA VAL A 9 -24.53 33.50 -19.95
C VAL A 9 -25.99 33.13 -20.18
N CYS A 10 -26.82 34.08 -20.61
CA CYS A 10 -28.19 33.83 -21.07
C CYS A 10 -28.18 33.57 -22.59
N VAL A 11 -28.79 32.45 -23.00
CA VAL A 11 -29.04 32.12 -24.41
C VAL A 11 -30.54 32.09 -24.60
N GLU A 12 -31.05 32.79 -25.62
CA GLU A 12 -32.49 33.05 -25.80
C GLU A 12 -33.40 31.83 -26.08
N ASP A 13 -32.87 30.64 -26.24
CA ASP A 13 -33.62 29.42 -26.57
C ASP A 13 -33.49 28.26 -25.55
N GLY A 14 -33.00 28.53 -24.33
CA GLY A 14 -33.12 27.59 -23.19
C GLY A 14 -32.39 26.23 -23.31
N ARG A 15 -31.78 25.90 -24.43
CA ARG A 15 -31.22 24.59 -24.71
C ARG A 15 -29.88 24.32 -23.99
N ILE A 16 -29.07 25.38 -23.76
CA ILE A 16 -27.77 25.22 -23.06
C ILE A 16 -27.98 25.11 -21.55
N ALA A 17 -28.95 25.83 -20.98
CA ALA A 17 -29.29 25.73 -19.56
C ALA A 17 -29.84 24.34 -19.20
N LEU A 18 -30.71 23.80 -20.06
CA LEU A 18 -31.24 22.42 -19.89
C LEU A 18 -30.14 21.34 -20.02
N HIS A 19 -29.12 21.59 -20.85
CA HIS A 19 -28.01 20.64 -20.97
C HIS A 19 -27.05 20.70 -19.77
N ALA A 20 -26.81 21.88 -19.20
CA ALA A 20 -26.00 22.04 -17.99
C ALA A 20 -26.72 21.49 -16.74
N GLU A 21 -28.03 21.77 -16.62
CA GLU A 21 -28.86 21.19 -15.55
C GLU A 21 -29.07 19.68 -15.71
N GLY A 22 -29.20 19.20 -16.95
CA GLY A 22 -29.31 17.77 -17.25
C GLY A 22 -28.03 16.99 -16.89
N ILE A 23 -26.87 17.55 -17.12
CA ILE A 23 -25.57 16.95 -16.74
C ILE A 23 -25.40 17.00 -15.22
N LEU A 24 -25.76 18.10 -14.55
CA LEU A 24 -25.68 18.22 -13.11
C LEU A 24 -26.71 17.32 -12.40
N LEU A 25 -27.95 17.23 -12.93
CA LEU A 25 -28.99 16.32 -12.43
C LEU A 25 -28.67 14.85 -12.74
N ALA A 26 -28.05 14.53 -13.88
CA ALA A 26 -27.55 13.17 -14.15
C ALA A 26 -26.41 12.78 -13.20
N ALA A 27 -25.52 13.72 -12.88
CA ALA A 27 -24.47 13.52 -11.86
C ALA A 27 -25.06 13.39 -10.45
N LEU A 28 -26.18 14.05 -10.16
CA LEU A 28 -26.87 13.98 -8.86
C LEU A 28 -27.93 12.89 -8.81
N ALA A 29 -28.52 12.50 -9.95
CA ALA A 29 -29.52 11.42 -10.06
C ALA A 29 -28.90 10.04 -10.33
N GLY A 30 -27.62 10.00 -10.74
CA GLY A 30 -26.83 8.78 -10.86
C GLY A 30 -26.49 8.23 -9.48
N GLY A 31 -27.49 7.57 -8.83
CA GLY A 31 -27.18 6.75 -7.68
C GLY A 31 -27.69 7.16 -6.32
N ARG A 32 -29.00 7.43 -6.18
CA ARG A 32 -29.69 7.08 -4.92
C ARG A 32 -30.35 5.70 -5.01
N GLY A 33 -29.62 4.74 -5.58
CA GLY A 33 -29.71 3.39 -5.04
C GLY A 33 -28.98 3.46 -3.69
N LYS A 34 -29.57 3.00 -2.61
CA LYS A 34 -28.82 2.49 -1.46
C LYS A 34 -28.02 1.29 -1.98
N GLY A 35 -26.88 1.58 -2.67
CA GLY A 35 -25.91 0.56 -2.96
C GLY A 35 -25.48 0.06 -1.59
N MET A 36 -25.83 -1.17 -1.24
CA MET A 36 -25.20 -1.85 -0.13
C MET A 36 -23.70 -1.59 -0.28
N LYS A 37 -23.08 -1.01 0.76
CA LYS A 37 -21.63 -0.89 0.77
C LYS A 37 -21.12 -2.30 0.52
N LYS A 38 -20.43 -2.53 -0.60
CA LYS A 38 -19.90 -3.84 -0.90
C LYS A 38 -18.90 -4.14 0.22
N GLU A 39 -19.15 -5.20 0.97
CA GLU A 39 -18.23 -5.66 2.02
C GLU A 39 -17.45 -6.85 1.46
N PRO A 40 -16.18 -6.99 1.81
CA PRO A 40 -15.38 -8.15 1.39
C PRO A 40 -15.91 -9.43 2.04
N ASP A 41 -15.88 -10.53 1.32
CA ASP A 41 -16.17 -11.89 1.80
C ASP A 41 -14.91 -12.60 2.30
N TYR A 42 -13.79 -11.87 2.40
CA TYR A 42 -12.49 -12.33 2.89
C TYR A 42 -11.78 -11.22 3.66
N GLU A 43 -10.86 -11.61 4.52
CA GLU A 43 -9.99 -10.67 5.23
C GLU A 43 -8.76 -10.34 4.37
N PHE A 44 -8.28 -9.12 4.48
CA PHE A 44 -7.07 -8.65 3.80
C PHE A 44 -5.81 -9.10 4.53
N VAL A 45 -4.71 -9.15 3.79
CA VAL A 45 -3.36 -9.30 4.33
C VAL A 45 -2.60 -8.00 4.06
N ASP A 46 -2.36 -7.22 5.11
CA ASP A 46 -1.54 -6.02 5.00
C ASP A 46 -0.06 -6.40 5.04
N MET A 47 0.58 -6.31 3.88
CA MET A 47 1.95 -6.77 3.73
C MET A 47 3.01 -5.72 4.06
N HIS A 48 2.61 -4.48 4.40
CA HIS A 48 3.53 -3.38 4.67
C HIS A 48 2.94 -2.45 5.74
N CYS A 49 3.46 -2.52 6.97
CA CYS A 49 3.05 -1.63 8.06
C CYS A 49 4.11 -1.52 9.17
N HIS A 50 4.20 -0.35 9.80
CA HIS A 50 5.11 -0.02 10.90
C HIS A 50 4.37 -0.05 12.24
N ILE A 51 3.87 -1.24 12.57
CA ILE A 51 2.98 -1.44 13.73
C ILE A 51 3.73 -1.76 15.03
N MET A 52 5.04 -2.05 14.94
CA MET A 52 5.83 -2.39 16.13
C MET A 52 6.07 -1.15 16.98
N PRO A 53 5.82 -1.22 18.32
CA PRO A 53 5.97 -0.05 19.17
C PRO A 53 7.44 0.33 19.36
N GLU A 54 7.77 1.62 19.25
CA GLU A 54 9.05 2.23 19.64
C GLU A 54 10.30 1.71 18.90
N VAL A 55 10.15 1.18 17.66
CA VAL A 55 11.28 0.60 16.92
C VAL A 55 11.75 1.45 15.74
N ASP A 56 10.88 2.25 15.18
CA ASP A 56 11.15 3.13 14.03
C ASP A 56 10.26 4.40 14.08
N ASP A 57 9.99 5.05 12.95
CA ASP A 57 9.09 6.19 12.85
C ASP A 57 7.59 5.80 12.78
N GLY A 58 7.29 4.52 12.95
CA GLY A 58 5.94 3.99 13.07
C GLY A 58 5.29 4.25 14.42
N SER A 59 4.73 3.22 15.04
CA SER A 59 4.05 3.32 16.33
C SER A 59 4.98 3.80 17.46
N GLU A 60 4.58 4.86 18.15
CA GLU A 60 5.37 5.50 19.22
C GLU A 60 5.14 4.84 20.60
N SER A 61 4.16 3.95 20.72
CA SER A 61 3.87 3.25 21.98
C SER A 61 2.98 2.03 21.77
N MET A 62 2.92 1.16 22.78
CA MET A 62 1.98 0.04 22.79
C MET A 62 0.52 0.51 22.66
N GLU A 63 0.14 1.62 23.27
CA GLU A 63 -1.20 2.20 23.19
C GLU A 63 -1.56 2.57 21.75
N MET A 64 -0.62 3.20 21.03
CA MET A 64 -0.79 3.53 19.61
C MET A 64 -0.87 2.26 18.75
N THR A 65 -0.01 1.27 19.00
CA THR A 65 -0.09 -0.04 18.34
C THR A 65 -1.47 -0.66 18.53
N LEU A 66 -2.01 -0.67 19.74
CA LEU A 66 -3.33 -1.21 20.02
C LEU A 66 -4.46 -0.42 19.32
N ALA A 67 -4.32 0.90 19.19
CA ALA A 67 -5.25 1.72 18.43
C ALA A 67 -5.18 1.39 16.92
N MET A 68 -3.97 1.23 16.37
CA MET A 68 -3.78 0.79 14.98
C MET A 68 -4.37 -0.60 14.70
N LEU A 69 -4.22 -1.55 15.63
CA LEU A 69 -4.81 -2.89 15.50
C LEU A 69 -6.36 -2.85 15.45
N ARG A 70 -7.01 -1.97 16.24
CA ARG A 70 -8.47 -1.78 16.15
C ARG A 70 -8.87 -1.25 14.78
N ILE A 71 -8.16 -0.24 14.27
CA ILE A 71 -8.41 0.31 12.93
C ILE A 71 -8.21 -0.78 11.87
N ALA A 72 -7.16 -1.60 11.97
CA ALA A 72 -6.91 -2.71 11.07
C ALA A 72 -8.10 -3.69 11.02
N ARG A 73 -8.61 -4.11 12.18
CA ARG A 73 -9.79 -5.01 12.26
C ARG A 73 -11.06 -4.37 11.67
N GLU A 74 -11.31 -3.09 11.96
CA GLU A 74 -12.41 -2.34 11.39
C GLU A 74 -12.31 -2.21 9.85
N ASN A 75 -11.10 -2.37 9.32
CA ASN A 75 -10.79 -2.35 7.89
C ASN A 75 -10.62 -3.75 7.28
N HIS A 76 -11.15 -4.81 7.91
CA HIS A 76 -11.11 -6.20 7.45
C HIS A 76 -9.68 -6.77 7.27
N ILE A 77 -8.68 -6.25 7.96
CA ILE A 77 -7.33 -6.82 7.93
C ILE A 77 -7.27 -7.97 8.94
N GLY A 78 -7.07 -9.20 8.43
CA GLY A 78 -6.98 -10.44 9.23
C GLY A 78 -5.54 -10.86 9.51
N ALA A 79 -4.59 -10.40 8.69
CA ALA A 79 -3.16 -10.66 8.88
C ALA A 79 -2.33 -9.42 8.51
N MET A 80 -1.19 -9.24 9.16
CA MET A 80 -0.26 -8.13 8.92
C MET A 80 1.18 -8.63 8.95
N ILE A 81 2.00 -8.17 8.02
CA ILE A 81 3.45 -8.34 8.10
C ILE A 81 4.02 -7.04 8.68
N ALA A 82 4.53 -7.12 9.89
CA ALA A 82 5.19 -5.98 10.51
C ALA A 82 6.54 -5.75 9.83
N THR A 83 6.73 -4.58 9.23
CA THR A 83 7.88 -4.25 8.41
C THR A 83 8.65 -3.03 8.95
N PRO A 84 9.17 -3.09 10.20
CA PRO A 84 9.98 -1.99 10.69
C PRO A 84 11.15 -1.75 9.74
N HIS A 85 11.58 -0.50 9.64
CA HIS A 85 12.70 -0.12 8.80
C HIS A 85 13.98 -0.85 9.17
N HIS A 86 14.73 -1.25 8.13
CA HIS A 86 16.14 -1.64 8.23
C HIS A 86 16.99 -0.71 7.36
N LYS A 87 17.85 0.08 8.00
CA LYS A 87 18.68 1.09 7.33
C LYS A 87 20.14 0.87 7.69
N GLY A 88 21.01 0.69 6.69
CA GLY A 88 22.45 0.51 6.90
C GLY A 88 23.03 1.64 7.72
N GLY A 89 23.91 1.31 8.67
CA GLY A 89 24.55 2.29 9.56
C GLY A 89 23.64 2.86 10.68
N HIS A 90 22.39 2.41 10.80
CA HIS A 90 21.48 2.81 11.87
C HIS A 90 21.27 1.67 12.89
N HIS A 91 20.65 2.03 14.02
CA HIS A 91 20.19 1.01 14.95
C HIS A 91 18.94 0.36 14.34
N ASN A 92 19.04 -0.94 14.05
CA ASN A 92 17.96 -1.73 13.50
C ASN A 92 17.49 -2.77 14.51
N VAL A 93 16.22 -3.10 14.51
CA VAL A 93 15.66 -4.13 15.37
C VAL A 93 16.09 -5.50 14.84
N PRO A 94 16.81 -6.33 15.64
CA PRO A 94 17.19 -7.66 15.20
C PRO A 94 15.97 -8.60 15.12
N PRO A 95 16.03 -9.66 14.27
CA PRO A 95 14.90 -10.57 14.04
C PRO A 95 14.32 -11.20 15.32
N GLU A 96 15.17 -11.57 16.28
CA GLU A 96 14.73 -12.14 17.57
C GLU A 96 13.94 -11.13 18.41
N GLU A 97 14.29 -9.85 18.33
CA GLU A 97 13.58 -8.79 19.04
C GLU A 97 12.23 -8.50 18.35
N THR A 98 12.18 -8.52 17.02
CA THR A 98 10.92 -8.42 16.27
C THR A 98 9.95 -9.53 16.67
N ALA A 99 10.43 -10.77 16.77
CA ALA A 99 9.62 -11.90 17.21
C ALA A 99 9.11 -11.74 18.66
N ARG A 100 9.95 -11.23 19.56
CA ARG A 100 9.58 -10.92 20.95
C ARG A 100 8.49 -9.85 21.03
N LEU A 101 8.65 -8.77 20.29
CA LEU A 101 7.69 -7.65 20.21
C LEU A 101 6.34 -8.09 19.64
N ILE A 102 6.33 -8.90 18.59
CA ILE A 102 5.09 -9.50 18.07
C ILE A 102 4.34 -10.23 19.18
N GLY A 103 5.05 -11.07 19.95
CA GLY A 103 4.44 -11.77 21.09
C GLY A 103 3.91 -10.83 22.17
N GLU A 104 4.56 -9.70 22.42
CA GLU A 104 4.09 -8.68 23.38
C GLU A 104 2.85 -7.98 22.87
N VAL A 105 2.82 -7.54 21.61
CA VAL A 105 1.67 -6.91 20.96
C VAL A 105 0.46 -7.85 20.99
N GLN A 106 0.65 -9.14 20.68
CA GLN A 106 -0.43 -10.14 20.74
C GLN A 106 -1.00 -10.29 22.15
N ARG A 107 -0.13 -10.37 23.18
CA ARG A 107 -0.56 -10.45 24.58
C ARG A 107 -1.30 -9.20 25.04
N ALA A 108 -0.76 -8.01 24.70
CA ALA A 108 -1.37 -6.74 25.05
C ALA A 108 -2.74 -6.57 24.37
N GLY A 109 -2.83 -6.90 23.08
CA GLY A 109 -4.09 -6.85 22.34
C GLY A 109 -5.15 -7.77 22.93
N LYS A 110 -4.79 -9.01 23.25
CA LYS A 110 -5.69 -9.96 23.94
C LYS A 110 -6.15 -9.42 25.29
N ALA A 111 -5.25 -8.86 26.09
CA ALA A 111 -5.59 -8.27 27.38
C ALA A 111 -6.52 -7.05 27.25
N ALA A 112 -6.40 -6.29 26.14
CA ALA A 112 -7.26 -5.16 25.81
C ALA A 112 -8.58 -5.54 25.13
N GLY A 113 -8.85 -6.84 24.96
CA GLY A 113 -10.07 -7.34 24.30
C GLY A 113 -10.12 -7.05 22.79
N ILE A 114 -8.95 -6.88 22.14
CA ILE A 114 -8.85 -6.66 20.71
C ILE A 114 -8.71 -8.03 20.03
N GLU A 115 -9.47 -8.24 18.97
CA GLU A 115 -9.21 -9.33 18.04
C GLU A 115 -7.99 -8.94 17.19
N VAL A 116 -6.81 -9.41 17.62
CA VAL A 116 -5.55 -9.06 16.95
C VAL A 116 -5.43 -9.80 15.63
N PRO A 117 -5.15 -9.11 14.50
CA PRO A 117 -4.76 -9.78 13.27
C PRO A 117 -3.57 -10.72 13.47
N ALA A 118 -3.44 -11.76 12.66
CA ALA A 118 -2.23 -12.58 12.68
C ALA A 118 -1.02 -11.70 12.32
N LEU A 119 0.01 -11.66 13.17
CA LEU A 119 1.20 -10.84 12.96
C LEU A 119 2.38 -11.70 12.52
N TYR A 120 3.04 -11.28 11.45
CA TYR A 120 4.21 -11.93 10.89
C TYR A 120 5.40 -10.96 10.86
N PRO A 121 6.64 -11.45 11.00
CA PRO A 121 7.81 -10.58 10.94
C PRO A 121 8.22 -10.29 9.50
N GLY A 122 8.80 -9.11 9.29
CA GLY A 122 9.44 -8.66 8.06
C GLY A 122 10.31 -7.43 8.34
N ASN A 123 10.93 -6.89 7.32
CA ASN A 123 11.54 -5.55 7.33
C ASN A 123 11.21 -4.82 6.03
N GLU A 124 11.04 -3.50 6.11
CA GLU A 124 11.22 -2.62 4.97
C GLU A 124 12.68 -2.19 4.92
N VAL A 125 13.39 -2.58 3.87
CA VAL A 125 14.84 -2.45 3.77
C VAL A 125 15.21 -1.26 2.89
N LEU A 126 15.80 -0.22 3.45
CA LEU A 126 16.43 0.83 2.63
C LEU A 126 17.68 0.27 1.96
N TYR A 127 17.64 0.14 0.64
CA TYR A 127 18.72 -0.48 -0.10
C TYR A 127 20.01 0.31 -0.05
N ASP A 128 21.08 -0.41 0.30
CA ASP A 128 22.47 -0.01 0.09
C ASP A 128 23.34 -1.25 -0.23
N SER A 129 24.61 -1.05 -0.50
CA SER A 129 25.54 -2.14 -0.88
C SER A 129 25.74 -3.21 0.20
N SER A 130 25.35 -2.97 1.44
CA SER A 130 25.49 -3.93 2.55
C SER A 130 24.29 -4.86 2.71
N VAL A 131 23.18 -4.61 2.00
CA VAL A 131 21.91 -5.33 2.19
C VAL A 131 22.05 -6.82 1.88
N VAL A 132 22.74 -7.18 0.82
CA VAL A 132 22.96 -8.59 0.45
C VAL A 132 23.70 -9.35 1.55
N ASP A 133 24.76 -8.76 2.10
CA ASP A 133 25.52 -9.40 3.19
C ASP A 133 24.70 -9.42 4.49
N ALA A 134 23.92 -8.39 4.76
CA ALA A 134 23.03 -8.36 5.92
C ALA A 134 21.94 -9.45 5.85
N LEU A 135 21.39 -9.73 4.67
CA LEU A 135 20.47 -10.83 4.43
C LEU A 135 21.12 -12.19 4.65
N ARG A 136 22.32 -12.41 4.08
CA ARG A 136 23.09 -13.66 4.25
C ARG A 136 23.45 -13.93 5.71
N GLU A 137 23.74 -12.90 6.46
CA GLU A 137 24.09 -12.95 7.89
C GLU A 137 22.84 -13.05 8.81
N GLY A 138 21.63 -13.02 8.24
CA GLY A 138 20.39 -13.07 9.00
C GLY A 138 20.11 -11.84 9.86
N ARG A 139 20.70 -10.70 9.53
CA ARG A 139 20.45 -9.41 10.20
C ARG A 139 19.21 -8.69 9.69
N ILE A 140 18.72 -9.07 8.52
CA ILE A 140 17.47 -8.59 7.93
C ILE A 140 16.44 -9.70 8.00
N GLN A 141 15.25 -9.37 8.49
CA GLN A 141 14.10 -10.26 8.49
C GLN A 141 13.41 -10.21 7.12
N THR A 142 13.40 -11.33 6.41
CA THR A 142 12.61 -11.47 5.17
C THR A 142 11.11 -11.53 5.49
N MET A 143 10.28 -11.28 4.50
CA MET A 143 8.82 -11.23 4.66
C MET A 143 8.27 -12.59 5.13
N GLY A 144 7.81 -12.67 6.36
CA GLY A 144 7.30 -13.91 6.96
C GLY A 144 8.32 -15.06 7.04
N GLY A 145 9.62 -14.79 6.90
CA GLY A 145 10.67 -15.82 6.85
C GLY A 145 10.76 -16.54 5.49
N SER A 146 10.11 -16.01 4.45
CA SER A 146 10.17 -16.50 3.06
C SER A 146 11.44 -16.02 2.33
N ASP A 147 11.50 -16.19 1.02
CA ASP A 147 12.51 -15.61 0.13
C ASP A 147 12.18 -14.18 -0.34
N TYR A 148 11.02 -13.64 0.04
CA TYR A 148 10.63 -12.28 -0.31
C TYR A 148 11.28 -11.24 0.58
N VAL A 149 11.74 -10.14 -0.06
CA VAL A 149 12.35 -8.97 0.61
C VAL A 149 11.61 -7.71 0.16
N LEU A 150 11.01 -6.99 1.11
CA LEU A 150 10.42 -5.69 0.85
C LEU A 150 11.56 -4.65 0.88
N VAL A 151 11.81 -4.01 -0.24
CA VAL A 151 12.94 -3.09 -0.41
C VAL A 151 12.47 -1.72 -0.86
N GLU A 152 12.97 -0.70 -0.18
CA GLU A 152 12.77 0.69 -0.55
C GLU A 152 14.08 1.36 -1.01
N PHE A 153 13.92 2.44 -1.78
CA PHE A 153 14.97 3.36 -2.20
C PHE A 153 14.53 4.79 -1.85
N ARG A 154 15.42 5.76 -2.04
CA ARG A 154 15.01 7.15 -1.90
C ARG A 154 14.12 7.56 -3.09
N PRO A 155 13.07 8.38 -2.88
CA PRO A 155 12.13 8.75 -3.95
C PRO A 155 12.77 9.35 -5.21
N TRP A 156 13.88 10.05 -5.05
CA TRP A 156 14.65 10.71 -6.13
C TRP A 156 15.80 9.87 -6.66
N GLU A 157 15.90 8.58 -6.28
CA GLU A 157 16.99 7.72 -6.69
C GLU A 157 17.00 7.49 -8.21
N GLU A 158 18.19 7.42 -8.77
CA GLU A 158 18.37 7.14 -10.19
C GLU A 158 17.95 5.72 -10.53
N TYR A 159 17.20 5.54 -11.63
CA TYR A 159 16.72 4.23 -12.06
C TYR A 159 17.82 3.18 -12.17
N GLY A 160 19.02 3.59 -12.62
CA GLY A 160 20.18 2.69 -12.74
C GLY A 160 20.54 2.04 -11.42
N TYR A 161 20.61 2.82 -10.34
CA TYR A 161 20.92 2.33 -9.00
C TYR A 161 19.81 1.42 -8.46
N LEU A 162 18.55 1.83 -8.61
CA LEU A 162 17.38 1.06 -8.21
C LEU A 162 17.38 -0.31 -8.92
N ARG A 163 17.55 -0.33 -10.23
CA ARG A 163 17.61 -1.56 -11.04
C ARG A 163 18.76 -2.47 -10.63
N GLU A 164 19.96 -1.93 -10.42
CA GLU A 164 21.13 -2.74 -10.03
C GLU A 164 20.92 -3.36 -8.65
N GLY A 165 20.34 -2.62 -7.69
CA GLY A 165 20.02 -3.13 -6.36
C GLY A 165 19.01 -4.27 -6.41
N LEU A 166 17.92 -4.12 -7.16
CA LEU A 166 16.92 -5.17 -7.34
C LEU A 166 17.50 -6.42 -8.04
N ARG A 167 18.37 -6.22 -9.04
CA ARG A 167 19.07 -7.32 -9.70
C ARG A 167 20.02 -8.06 -8.78
N ALA A 168 20.70 -7.36 -7.88
CA ALA A 168 21.58 -7.99 -6.90
C ALA A 168 20.79 -8.95 -5.99
N LEU A 169 19.62 -8.53 -5.51
CA LEU A 169 18.73 -9.39 -4.72
C LEU A 169 18.24 -10.62 -5.51
N LEU A 170 17.80 -10.42 -6.76
CA LEU A 170 17.39 -11.53 -7.64
C LEU A 170 18.54 -12.52 -7.89
N TYR A 171 19.77 -12.03 -8.10
CA TYR A 171 20.94 -12.87 -8.32
C TYR A 171 21.27 -13.77 -7.12
N GLU A 172 21.02 -13.25 -5.90
CA GLU A 172 21.18 -13.99 -4.65
C GLU A 172 20.02 -14.96 -4.33
N GLY A 173 19.03 -15.04 -5.22
CA GLY A 173 17.89 -15.94 -5.06
C GLY A 173 16.73 -15.37 -4.24
N TYR A 174 16.79 -14.10 -3.84
CA TYR A 174 15.69 -13.41 -3.20
C TYR A 174 14.64 -12.96 -4.22
N ARG A 175 13.43 -12.73 -3.75
CA ARG A 175 12.31 -12.21 -4.53
C ARG A 175 11.99 -10.78 -4.06
N PRO A 176 12.58 -9.75 -4.69
CA PRO A 176 12.39 -8.37 -4.25
C PRO A 176 10.97 -7.90 -4.53
N ILE A 177 10.37 -7.26 -3.52
CA ILE A 177 9.15 -6.46 -3.63
C ILE A 177 9.57 -5.00 -3.54
N LEU A 178 9.37 -4.23 -4.61
CA LEU A 178 9.63 -2.80 -4.60
C LEU A 178 8.52 -2.09 -3.83
N ALA A 179 8.83 -1.59 -2.65
CA ALA A 179 7.90 -0.90 -1.76
C ALA A 179 7.39 0.40 -2.41
N HIS A 180 6.10 0.70 -2.22
CA HIS A 180 5.43 1.95 -2.64
C HIS A 180 6.01 2.54 -3.94
N CYS A 181 5.97 1.72 -5.03
CA CYS A 181 6.65 2.03 -6.29
C CYS A 181 6.20 3.35 -6.92
N GLU A 182 5.04 3.87 -6.54
CA GLU A 182 4.51 5.17 -6.93
C GLU A 182 5.25 6.37 -6.32
N ARG A 183 6.20 6.15 -5.41
CA ARG A 183 7.00 7.23 -4.81
C ARG A 183 8.26 7.54 -5.62
N TYR A 184 8.69 6.66 -6.54
CA TYR A 184 9.94 6.87 -7.28
C TYR A 184 9.71 7.76 -8.49
N GLU A 185 10.35 8.93 -8.47
CA GLU A 185 10.21 9.93 -9.53
C GLU A 185 10.54 9.39 -10.93
N CYS A 186 11.55 8.52 -11.03
CA CYS A 186 11.94 7.92 -12.31
C CYS A 186 10.83 7.02 -12.88
N LEU A 187 10.14 6.23 -12.04
CA LEU A 187 9.06 5.34 -12.47
C LEU A 187 7.79 6.11 -12.80
N VAL A 188 7.45 7.13 -12.00
CA VAL A 188 6.29 8.00 -12.24
C VAL A 188 6.45 8.77 -13.54
N LYS A 189 7.67 9.22 -13.88
CA LYS A 189 7.99 9.90 -15.14
C LYS A 189 7.93 8.97 -16.36
N ASP A 190 8.33 7.71 -16.18
CA ASP A 190 8.36 6.70 -17.25
C ASP A 190 7.92 5.33 -16.73
N ALA A 191 6.64 5.03 -16.87
CA ALA A 191 6.04 3.77 -16.41
C ALA A 191 6.61 2.51 -17.13
N ALA A 192 7.23 2.66 -18.31
CA ALA A 192 7.87 1.54 -18.98
C ALA A 192 9.07 0.98 -18.19
N LEU A 193 9.67 1.79 -17.32
CA LEU A 193 10.74 1.35 -16.42
C LEU A 193 10.19 0.38 -15.35
N ALA A 194 9.01 0.67 -14.80
CA ALA A 194 8.34 -0.24 -13.86
C ALA A 194 7.94 -1.56 -14.53
N GLU A 195 7.38 -1.49 -15.75
CA GLU A 195 7.08 -2.67 -16.57
C GLU A 195 8.34 -3.51 -16.82
N GLY A 196 9.46 -2.86 -17.09
CA GLY A 196 10.75 -3.53 -17.25
C GLY A 196 11.22 -4.26 -15.98
N LEU A 197 11.02 -3.67 -14.79
CA LEU A 197 11.32 -4.31 -13.50
C LEU A 197 10.41 -5.52 -13.26
N HIS A 198 9.10 -5.36 -13.44
CA HIS A 198 8.11 -6.41 -13.24
C HIS A 198 8.36 -7.62 -14.15
N ARG A 199 8.62 -7.41 -15.45
CA ARG A 199 8.98 -8.49 -16.39
C ARG A 199 10.27 -9.24 -16.00
N ASN A 200 11.16 -8.61 -15.24
CA ASN A 200 12.40 -9.23 -14.75
C ASN A 200 12.27 -9.87 -13.36
N GLY A 201 11.04 -10.02 -12.84
CA GLY A 201 10.77 -10.76 -11.62
C GLY A 201 10.78 -9.92 -10.34
N VAL A 202 10.72 -8.59 -10.46
CA VAL A 202 10.50 -7.69 -9.32
C VAL A 202 9.01 -7.51 -9.11
N SER A 203 8.50 -7.80 -7.91
CA SER A 203 7.12 -7.51 -7.57
C SER A 203 6.93 -6.03 -7.23
N LEU A 204 5.77 -5.46 -7.62
CA LEU A 204 5.45 -4.06 -7.38
C LEU A 204 4.38 -3.93 -6.28
N GLN A 205 4.71 -3.21 -5.22
CA GLN A 205 3.77 -2.84 -4.17
C GLN A 205 3.37 -1.38 -4.29
N VAL A 206 2.08 -1.09 -4.15
CA VAL A 206 1.52 0.26 -4.05
C VAL A 206 0.83 0.46 -2.70
N ASN A 207 0.83 1.70 -2.21
CA ASN A 207 0.13 2.01 -0.98
C ASN A 207 -1.39 2.08 -1.18
N ALA A 208 -2.17 1.56 -0.24
CA ALA A 208 -3.63 1.58 -0.26
C ALA A 208 -4.19 3.01 -0.45
N GLY A 209 -3.57 4.00 0.22
CA GLY A 209 -3.96 5.40 0.08
C GLY A 209 -3.67 6.00 -1.30
N SER A 210 -2.79 5.40 -2.10
CA SER A 210 -2.42 5.83 -3.45
C SER A 210 -3.31 5.24 -4.54
N VAL A 211 -4.06 4.18 -4.22
CA VAL A 211 -5.01 3.54 -5.13
C VAL A 211 -6.19 4.46 -5.46
N ILE A 212 -6.59 5.31 -4.51
CA ILE A 212 -7.71 6.23 -4.70
C ILE A 212 -7.22 7.45 -5.49
N PRO A 213 -7.80 7.72 -6.68
CA PRO A 213 -7.32 8.80 -7.53
C PRO A 213 -7.38 10.16 -6.84
N LYS A 214 -6.30 10.92 -7.00
CA LYS A 214 -6.22 12.33 -6.62
C LYS A 214 -6.12 13.18 -7.89
N LEU A 215 -6.87 14.26 -7.93
CA LEU A 215 -6.87 15.13 -9.11
C LEU A 215 -5.50 15.81 -9.29
N PHE A 216 -4.97 15.77 -10.52
CA PHE A 216 -3.66 16.32 -10.89
C PHE A 216 -2.45 15.73 -10.16
N ASP A 217 -2.56 14.48 -9.69
CA ASP A 217 -1.45 13.76 -9.06
C ASP A 217 -0.82 12.77 -10.08
N PRO A 218 0.42 13.01 -10.54
CA PRO A 218 1.10 12.10 -11.48
C PRO A 218 1.29 10.68 -10.92
N ALA A 219 1.50 10.56 -9.60
CA ALA A 219 1.63 9.25 -8.95
C ALA A 219 0.32 8.46 -9.00
N ALA A 220 -0.83 9.14 -8.85
CA ALA A 220 -2.14 8.50 -9.01
C ALA A 220 -2.40 8.01 -10.44
N GLU A 221 -1.95 8.75 -11.45
CA GLU A 221 -2.03 8.33 -12.86
C GLU A 221 -1.11 7.12 -13.12
N PHE A 222 0.09 7.12 -12.56
CA PHE A 222 1.00 5.98 -12.63
C PHE A 222 0.39 4.72 -11.99
N VAL A 223 -0.16 4.82 -10.78
CA VAL A 223 -0.84 3.70 -10.10
C VAL A 223 -2.02 3.20 -10.93
N ARG A 224 -2.83 4.10 -11.50
CA ARG A 224 -3.94 3.73 -12.37
C ARG A 224 -3.47 2.90 -13.56
N ARG A 225 -2.39 3.31 -14.21
CA ARG A 225 -1.79 2.57 -15.34
C ARG A 225 -1.30 1.20 -14.92
N LEU A 226 -0.58 1.08 -13.80
CA LEU A 226 -0.13 -0.22 -13.29
C LEU A 226 -1.29 -1.17 -13.00
N LEU A 227 -2.40 -0.65 -12.44
CA LEU A 227 -3.60 -1.43 -12.15
C LEU A 227 -4.33 -1.88 -13.43
N GLU A 228 -4.40 -1.02 -14.46
CA GLU A 228 -5.02 -1.35 -15.76
C GLU A 228 -4.24 -2.42 -16.54
N GLU A 229 -2.93 -2.46 -16.35
CA GLU A 229 -2.02 -3.44 -16.97
C GLU A 229 -1.76 -4.66 -16.05
N GLU A 230 -2.47 -4.76 -14.91
CA GLU A 230 -2.35 -5.84 -13.90
C GLU A 230 -0.91 -6.07 -13.42
N MET A 231 -0.14 -5.00 -13.30
CA MET A 231 1.27 -5.04 -12.86
C MET A 231 1.45 -4.80 -11.36
N VAL A 232 0.40 -4.48 -10.63
CA VAL A 232 0.46 -4.39 -9.16
C VAL A 232 0.36 -5.79 -8.58
N ASP A 233 1.37 -6.21 -7.82
CA ASP A 233 1.36 -7.51 -7.14
C ASP A 233 0.82 -7.40 -5.71
N PHE A 234 1.01 -6.26 -5.05
CA PHE A 234 0.63 -6.08 -3.65
C PHE A 234 0.06 -4.70 -3.37
N VAL A 235 -0.96 -4.67 -2.52
CA VAL A 235 -1.43 -3.46 -1.86
C VAL A 235 -1.08 -3.56 -0.37
N GLY A 236 -0.36 -2.57 0.16
CA GLY A 236 -0.02 -2.45 1.58
C GLY A 236 -0.47 -1.12 2.13
N THR A 237 -0.67 -1.00 3.44
CA THR A 237 -1.10 0.29 4.01
C THR A 237 0.04 1.27 4.20
N ASP A 238 1.25 0.76 4.46
CA ASP A 238 2.40 1.55 4.89
C ASP A 238 2.02 2.41 6.10
N ALA A 239 1.21 1.82 7.01
CA ALA A 239 0.66 2.49 8.17
C ALA A 239 1.72 2.73 9.24
N HIS A 240 1.73 3.94 9.80
CA HIS A 240 2.69 4.35 10.83
C HIS A 240 2.01 4.80 12.12
N LYS A 241 0.78 5.28 12.04
CA LYS A 241 0.11 5.96 13.15
C LYS A 241 -1.37 5.52 13.23
N ASP A 242 -1.98 5.86 14.35
CA ASP A 242 -3.43 5.73 14.55
C ASP A 242 -4.23 6.91 13.93
N ARG A 243 -3.52 7.89 13.34
CA ARG A 243 -4.08 9.04 12.63
C ARG A 243 -3.21 9.40 11.43
N GLY A 244 -3.84 9.72 10.31
CA GLY A 244 -3.17 10.12 9.07
C GLY A 244 -2.71 8.93 8.25
N ARG A 245 -1.60 8.29 8.59
CA ARG A 245 -1.11 7.06 7.95
C ARG A 245 -1.60 5.83 8.72
N THR A 246 -2.89 5.57 8.64
CA THR A 246 -3.62 4.53 9.36
C THR A 246 -3.67 3.21 8.58
N PRO A 247 -3.84 2.03 9.22
CA PRO A 247 -3.98 0.75 8.53
C PRO A 247 -5.38 0.57 7.92
N GLU A 248 -5.68 1.36 6.89
CA GLU A 248 -6.96 1.37 6.18
C GLU A 248 -6.85 0.77 4.78
N MET A 249 -7.30 -0.47 4.59
CA MET A 249 -7.38 -1.12 3.26
C MET A 249 -8.77 -1.06 2.65
N LEU A 250 -9.83 -1.01 3.45
CA LEU A 250 -11.20 -1.11 2.98
C LEU A 250 -11.62 -0.01 1.97
N PRO A 251 -11.20 1.27 2.13
CA PRO A 251 -11.48 2.30 1.13
C PRO A 251 -10.86 2.00 -0.24
N ALA A 252 -9.59 1.54 -0.26
CA ALA A 252 -8.87 1.14 -1.47
C ALA A 252 -9.57 -0.05 -2.15
N TRP A 253 -9.86 -1.10 -1.39
CA TRP A 253 -10.58 -2.27 -1.90
C TRP A 253 -11.94 -1.91 -2.49
N ARG A 254 -12.74 -1.05 -1.82
CA ARG A 254 -14.04 -0.60 -2.35
C ARG A 254 -13.91 0.16 -3.67
N TYR A 255 -12.82 0.88 -3.87
CA TYR A 255 -12.52 1.50 -5.17
C TYR A 255 -12.15 0.45 -6.21
N LEU A 256 -11.21 -0.43 -5.89
CA LEU A 256 -10.67 -1.46 -6.80
C LEU A 256 -11.77 -2.37 -7.35
N VAL A 257 -12.63 -2.96 -6.50
CA VAL A 257 -13.68 -3.90 -6.92
C VAL A 257 -14.79 -3.28 -7.77
N ARG A 258 -14.80 -1.97 -7.92
CA ARG A 258 -15.71 -1.25 -8.84
C ARG A 258 -15.11 -1.04 -10.21
N LYS A 259 -13.80 -1.15 -10.34
CA LYS A 259 -13.03 -0.74 -11.52
C LYS A 259 -12.31 -1.90 -12.20
N TYR A 260 -11.86 -2.88 -11.44
CA TYR A 260 -10.97 -3.94 -11.89
C TYR A 260 -11.61 -5.30 -11.61
N ASP A 261 -11.02 -6.34 -12.21
CA ASP A 261 -11.46 -7.72 -12.03
C ASP A 261 -11.42 -8.13 -10.54
N PRO A 262 -12.48 -8.73 -9.99
CA PRO A 262 -12.53 -9.11 -8.58
C PRO A 262 -11.49 -10.15 -8.17
N GLU A 263 -11.07 -11.06 -9.08
CA GLU A 263 -10.03 -12.06 -8.79
C GLU A 263 -8.67 -11.37 -8.67
N TYR A 264 -8.34 -10.49 -9.61
CA TYR A 264 -7.14 -9.66 -9.52
C TYR A 264 -7.10 -8.82 -8.22
N VAL A 265 -8.23 -8.18 -7.85
CA VAL A 265 -8.30 -7.41 -6.60
C VAL A 265 -8.10 -8.31 -5.38
N ARG A 266 -8.61 -9.52 -5.40
CA ARG A 266 -8.40 -10.51 -4.33
C ARG A 266 -6.93 -10.92 -4.25
N GLU A 267 -6.28 -11.15 -5.38
CA GLU A 267 -4.86 -11.49 -5.43
C GLU A 267 -3.99 -10.41 -4.77
N ILE A 268 -4.13 -9.15 -5.19
CA ILE A 268 -3.27 -8.06 -4.71
C ILE A 268 -3.55 -7.60 -3.28
N CYS A 269 -4.78 -7.80 -2.77
CA CYS A 269 -5.17 -7.40 -1.40
C CYS A 269 -5.08 -8.55 -0.38
N ARG A 270 -4.95 -9.81 -0.83
CA ARG A 270 -4.95 -10.96 0.06
C ARG A 270 -4.00 -12.08 -0.37
N GLU A 271 -4.22 -12.68 -1.57
CA GLU A 271 -3.67 -13.99 -1.86
C GLU A 271 -2.17 -13.97 -2.04
N ASN A 272 -1.62 -12.93 -2.73
CA ASN A 272 -0.19 -12.82 -2.95
C ASN A 272 0.57 -12.69 -1.63
N ALA A 273 0.13 -11.80 -0.73
CA ALA A 273 0.71 -11.68 0.60
C ALA A 273 0.40 -12.89 1.49
N GLY A 274 -0.80 -13.48 1.35
CA GLY A 274 -1.18 -14.71 2.05
C GLY A 274 -0.25 -15.89 1.72
N ARG A 275 0.14 -16.05 0.44
CA ARG A 275 1.12 -17.08 0.04
C ARG A 275 2.49 -16.90 0.68
N ILE A 276 2.90 -15.66 0.95
CA ILE A 276 4.17 -15.34 1.63
C ILE A 276 4.17 -15.88 3.06
N VAL A 277 3.05 -15.72 3.77
CA VAL A 277 2.93 -16.09 5.19
C VAL A 277 2.14 -17.38 5.46
N GLY A 278 1.64 -18.04 4.42
CA GLY A 278 0.97 -19.35 4.53
C GLY A 278 -0.48 -19.29 5.02
N VAL A 279 -1.27 -18.26 4.66
CA VAL A 279 -2.69 -18.07 5.03
C VAL A 279 -3.61 -17.84 3.85
#